data_9e6ef77c69ed373af477cd595bf12b66
#
_entry.id   9e6ef77c69ed373af477cd595bf12b66
#
_cell.length_a   1.000
_cell.length_b   1.000
_cell.length_c   1.000
_cell.angle_alpha   90.00
_cell.angle_beta   90.00
_cell.angle_gamma   90.00
#
_symmetry.space_group_name_H-M   'P 1'
#
loop_
_entity.id
_entity.type
_entity.pdbx_description
1 polymer ?
#
loop_
_entity_poly.entity_id
_entity_poly.type
_entity_poly.pdbx_seq_one_letter_code
_entity_poly.pdbx_strand_id
1 'polypeptide(L)'
;MVGMLLYLSTNTRPDIAFAVSQVARFSHNPKKSHASAIKTIVRYLQRTYDKGMIVRPTGDLTLDCYVGADFAGLHRGDPDSSPSSAKSRTGYIITLGGCPILWKSHLQSEISLSTLEAEYSALSSAMRTLLPLRAMLLELIDGLQLPDTLTSTVKCRVFEDNNGALLLATNQRITNRTKYFQVK
;
A
#
# COMPACT_ATOMS: atom_id res chain seq x y z
N MET A 1 18.92 -14.14 -0.86
CA MET A 1 18.92 -12.78 -1.44
C MET A 1 17.51 -12.15 -1.44
N VAL A 2 16.45 -12.78 -1.99
CA VAL A 2 15.08 -12.18 -2.00
C VAL A 2 14.60 -11.83 -0.59
N GLY A 3 14.79 -12.71 0.41
CA GLY A 3 14.42 -12.43 1.80
C GLY A 3 15.11 -11.20 2.39
N MET A 4 16.39 -10.98 2.06
CA MET A 4 17.12 -9.76 2.49
C MET A 4 16.52 -8.50 1.85
N LEU A 5 16.14 -8.56 0.58
CA LEU A 5 15.48 -7.45 -0.10
C LEU A 5 14.09 -7.19 0.47
N LEU A 6 13.34 -8.24 0.80
CA LEU A 6 12.06 -8.12 1.50
C LEU A 6 12.24 -7.42 2.85
N TYR A 7 13.22 -7.83 3.65
CA TYR A 7 13.51 -7.16 4.92
C TYR A 7 13.79 -5.66 4.74
N LEU A 8 14.66 -5.28 3.80
CA LEU A 8 14.94 -3.87 3.52
C LEU A 8 13.69 -3.13 3.04
N SER A 9 12.90 -3.73 2.13
CA SER A 9 11.72 -3.10 1.56
C SER A 9 10.60 -2.85 2.55
N THR A 10 10.51 -3.67 3.61
CA THR A 10 9.46 -3.54 4.63
C THR A 10 9.86 -2.68 5.82
N ASN A 11 11.16 -2.50 6.06
CA ASN A 11 11.63 -1.79 7.26
C ASN A 11 12.19 -0.40 6.99
N THR A 12 12.95 -0.21 5.90
CA THR A 12 13.71 1.04 5.70
C THR A 12 13.67 1.60 4.29
N ARG A 13 13.27 0.81 3.28
CA ARG A 13 13.35 1.20 1.87
C ARG A 13 12.00 1.01 1.14
N PRO A 14 11.02 1.89 1.39
CA PRO A 14 9.72 1.85 0.70
C PRO A 14 9.83 1.96 -0.82
N ASP A 15 10.83 2.63 -1.30
CA ASP A 15 11.14 2.88 -2.72
C ASP A 15 11.40 1.59 -3.53
N ILE A 16 11.84 0.51 -2.90
CA ILE A 16 12.01 -0.78 -3.57
C ILE A 16 10.85 -1.75 -3.33
N ALA A 17 9.84 -1.41 -2.54
CA ALA A 17 8.78 -2.32 -2.14
C ALA A 17 8.04 -2.95 -3.32
N PHE A 18 7.71 -2.15 -4.34
CA PHE A 18 7.09 -2.65 -5.57
C PHE A 18 8.00 -3.66 -6.29
N ALA A 19 9.24 -3.30 -6.60
CA ALA A 19 10.16 -4.12 -7.37
C ALA A 19 10.47 -5.44 -6.65
N VAL A 20 10.66 -5.38 -5.33
CA VAL A 20 10.93 -6.58 -4.51
C VAL A 20 9.70 -7.48 -4.45
N SER A 21 8.50 -6.92 -4.27
CA SER A 21 7.28 -7.71 -4.27
C SER A 21 7.04 -8.43 -5.59
N GLN A 22 7.47 -7.83 -6.73
CA GLN A 22 7.37 -8.46 -8.04
C GLN A 22 8.29 -9.69 -8.16
N VAL A 23 9.56 -9.58 -7.79
CA VAL A 23 10.51 -10.70 -7.91
C VAL A 23 10.25 -11.79 -6.87
N ALA A 24 9.73 -11.43 -5.70
CA ALA A 24 9.41 -12.37 -4.63
C ALA A 24 8.35 -13.41 -5.03
N ARG A 25 7.40 -13.04 -5.90
CA ARG A 25 6.35 -13.93 -6.42
C ARG A 25 6.90 -15.17 -7.14
N PHE A 26 8.08 -15.06 -7.72
CA PHE A 26 8.70 -16.09 -8.53
C PHE A 26 9.80 -16.86 -7.82
N SER A 27 9.88 -16.75 -6.49
CA SER A 27 10.94 -17.38 -5.68
C SER A 27 10.89 -18.92 -5.74
N HIS A 28 9.71 -19.51 -5.98
CA HIS A 28 9.52 -20.96 -6.09
C HIS A 28 9.94 -21.51 -7.46
N ASN A 29 9.92 -20.69 -8.53
CA ASN A 29 10.32 -21.09 -9.88
C ASN A 29 11.03 -19.90 -10.59
N PRO A 30 12.27 -19.59 -10.20
CA PRO A 30 12.97 -18.42 -10.70
C PRO A 30 13.48 -18.65 -12.14
N LYS A 31 13.25 -17.65 -13.00
CA LYS A 31 13.81 -17.59 -14.36
C LYS A 31 15.03 -16.64 -14.39
N LYS A 32 15.81 -16.71 -15.47
CA LYS A 32 16.96 -15.79 -15.69
C LYS A 32 16.56 -14.31 -15.66
N SER A 33 15.35 -13.97 -16.16
CA SER A 33 14.80 -12.62 -16.11
C SER A 33 14.61 -12.12 -14.67
N HIS A 34 14.14 -12.99 -13.76
CA HIS A 34 13.99 -12.64 -12.36
C HIS A 34 15.33 -12.40 -11.66
N ALA A 35 16.35 -13.20 -12.00
CA ALA A 35 17.71 -12.97 -11.50
C ALA A 35 18.28 -11.63 -12.01
N SER A 36 18.01 -11.25 -13.26
CA SER A 36 18.39 -9.95 -13.82
C SER A 36 17.68 -8.80 -13.09
N ALA A 37 16.38 -8.94 -12.82
CA ALA A 37 15.61 -7.94 -12.05
C ALA A 37 16.18 -7.75 -10.64
N ILE A 38 16.54 -8.83 -9.94
CA ILE A 38 17.21 -8.76 -8.62
C ILE A 38 18.54 -7.99 -8.73
N LYS A 39 19.36 -8.27 -9.75
CA LYS A 39 20.62 -7.51 -9.97
C LYS A 39 20.36 -6.02 -10.17
N THR A 40 19.28 -5.66 -10.86
CA THR A 40 18.88 -4.25 -11.04
C THR A 40 18.52 -3.59 -9.72
N ILE A 41 17.74 -4.27 -8.86
CA ILE A 41 17.41 -3.77 -7.52
C ILE A 41 18.69 -3.58 -6.69
N VAL A 42 19.61 -4.55 -6.70
CA VAL A 42 20.86 -4.45 -5.94
C VAL A 42 21.72 -3.28 -6.46
N ARG A 43 21.85 -3.09 -7.78
CA ARG A 43 22.55 -1.93 -8.35
C ARG A 43 21.93 -0.59 -7.95
N TYR A 44 20.60 -0.54 -7.89
CA TYR A 44 19.89 0.64 -7.40
C TYR A 44 20.24 0.91 -5.94
N LEU A 45 20.21 -0.11 -5.08
CA LEU A 45 20.61 0.02 -3.67
C LEU A 45 22.07 0.46 -3.52
N GLN A 46 22.99 -0.08 -4.32
CA GLN A 46 24.39 0.35 -4.31
C GLN A 46 24.57 1.83 -4.67
N ARG A 47 23.74 2.34 -5.60
CA ARG A 47 23.77 3.76 -6.02
C ARG A 47 23.06 4.70 -5.05
N THR A 48 22.31 4.16 -4.14
CA THR A 48 21.49 4.91 -3.17
C THR A 48 21.73 4.42 -1.73
N TYR A 49 22.94 3.91 -1.46
CA TYR A 49 23.31 3.36 -0.16
C TYR A 49 23.29 4.42 0.95
N ASP A 50 23.56 5.67 0.59
CA ASP A 50 23.58 6.86 1.44
C ASP A 50 22.19 7.50 1.62
N LYS A 51 21.18 7.05 0.86
CA LYS A 51 19.81 7.55 0.96
C LYS A 51 19.05 6.79 2.03
N GLY A 52 18.66 7.51 3.05
CA GLY A 52 17.80 7.02 4.13
C GLY A 52 16.41 7.63 4.08
N MET A 53 15.55 7.13 4.93
CA MET A 53 14.25 7.71 5.19
C MET A 53 14.40 8.82 6.23
N ILE A 54 13.90 10.02 5.91
CA ILE A 54 13.96 11.16 6.84
C ILE A 54 12.76 11.06 7.77
N VAL A 55 13.01 10.99 9.07
CA VAL A 55 11.99 10.97 10.11
C VAL A 55 12.05 12.32 10.84
N ARG A 56 11.14 13.21 10.48
CA ARG A 56 10.98 14.53 11.12
C ARG A 56 9.50 14.75 11.41
N PRO A 57 9.01 14.33 12.59
CA PRO A 57 7.60 14.47 12.92
C PRO A 57 7.22 15.94 13.07
N THR A 58 6.03 16.29 12.59
CA THR A 58 5.46 17.65 12.67
C THR A 58 4.97 18.02 14.06
N GLY A 59 4.97 17.08 15.00
CA GLY A 59 4.51 17.29 16.39
C GLY A 59 3.02 17.02 16.58
N ASP A 60 2.27 16.73 15.52
CA ASP A 60 0.89 16.24 15.61
C ASP A 60 0.83 14.70 15.41
N LEU A 61 -0.30 14.11 15.81
CA LEU A 61 -0.55 12.69 15.66
C LEU A 61 -1.49 12.39 14.48
N THR A 62 -1.41 13.19 13.42
CA THR A 62 -2.20 12.98 12.22
C THR A 62 -1.68 11.76 11.45
N LEU A 63 -2.61 10.84 11.17
CA LEU A 63 -2.38 9.69 10.30
C LEU A 63 -2.84 10.03 8.89
N ASP A 64 -1.90 10.12 7.94
CA ASP A 64 -2.18 10.30 6.53
C ASP A 64 -1.97 8.98 5.79
N CYS A 65 -2.97 8.57 5.03
CA CYS A 65 -2.94 7.37 4.20
C CYS A 65 -3.04 7.78 2.73
N TYR A 66 -2.00 7.52 1.97
CA TYR A 66 -1.99 7.67 0.51
C TYR A 66 -2.20 6.29 -0.09
N VAL A 67 -3.23 6.12 -0.88
CA VAL A 67 -3.61 4.82 -1.45
C VAL A 67 -3.88 4.94 -2.93
N GLY A 68 -3.66 3.85 -3.66
CA GLY A 68 -3.98 3.75 -5.08
C GLY A 68 -3.82 2.32 -5.59
N ALA A 69 -4.29 2.08 -6.80
CA ALA A 69 -4.18 0.80 -7.48
C ALA A 69 -3.62 0.94 -8.90
N ASP A 70 -2.83 -0.06 -9.29
CA ASP A 70 -2.42 -0.26 -10.68
C ASP A 70 -3.35 -1.31 -11.31
N PHE A 71 -4.32 -0.85 -12.11
CA PHE A 71 -5.32 -1.71 -12.75
C PHE A 71 -4.68 -2.56 -13.84
N ALA A 72 -4.54 -3.87 -13.58
CA ALA A 72 -4.01 -4.85 -14.53
C ALA A 72 -2.71 -4.43 -15.24
N GLY A 73 -1.88 -3.59 -14.61
CA GLY A 73 -0.73 -2.92 -15.23
C GLY A 73 0.37 -3.85 -15.76
N LEU A 74 0.34 -5.13 -15.37
CA LEU A 74 1.25 -6.16 -15.87
C LEU A 74 0.63 -7.05 -16.94
N HIS A 75 -0.64 -6.86 -17.25
CA HIS A 75 -1.32 -7.65 -18.26
C HIS A 75 -1.01 -7.12 -19.67
N ARG A 76 -0.33 -7.91 -20.46
CA ARG A 76 0.08 -7.52 -21.83
C ARG A 76 -0.78 -8.15 -22.93
N GLY A 77 -1.86 -8.87 -22.56
CA GLY A 77 -2.69 -9.57 -23.54
C GLY A 77 -1.97 -10.76 -24.23
N ASP A 78 -0.83 -11.18 -23.69
CA ASP A 78 -0.06 -12.31 -24.21
C ASP A 78 -0.77 -13.63 -23.83
N PRO A 79 -1.03 -14.56 -24.79
CA PRO A 79 -1.62 -15.86 -24.52
C PRO A 79 -0.86 -16.69 -23.46
N ASP A 80 0.46 -16.49 -23.34
CA ASP A 80 1.31 -17.15 -22.35
C ASP A 80 1.34 -16.43 -21.01
N SER A 81 0.61 -15.33 -20.84
CA SER A 81 0.58 -14.60 -19.59
C SER A 81 -0.20 -15.36 -18.52
N SER A 82 0.39 -15.50 -17.35
CA SER A 82 -0.29 -16.09 -16.20
C SER A 82 -1.58 -15.31 -15.89
N PRO A 83 -2.70 -15.99 -15.55
CA PRO A 83 -3.93 -15.30 -15.10
C PRO A 83 -3.70 -14.29 -13.98
N SER A 84 -2.68 -14.51 -13.16
CA SER A 84 -2.27 -13.57 -12.10
C SER A 84 -1.73 -12.24 -12.64
N SER A 85 -1.39 -12.12 -13.92
CA SER A 85 -0.96 -10.86 -14.54
C SER A 85 -2.12 -9.89 -14.73
N ALA A 86 -3.36 -10.38 -14.84
CA ALA A 86 -4.57 -9.58 -14.93
C ALA A 86 -5.01 -8.98 -13.58
N LYS A 87 -4.42 -9.43 -12.47
CA LYS A 87 -4.72 -8.88 -11.15
C LYS A 87 -4.15 -7.48 -11.00
N SER A 88 -4.97 -6.59 -10.48
CA SER A 88 -4.57 -5.24 -10.08
C SER A 88 -3.62 -5.29 -8.88
N ARG A 89 -2.88 -4.21 -8.67
CA ARG A 89 -1.97 -4.07 -7.55
C ARG A 89 -2.42 -2.95 -6.64
N THR A 90 -2.53 -3.24 -5.36
CA THR A 90 -2.72 -2.24 -4.32
C THR A 90 -1.39 -1.70 -3.85
N GLY A 91 -1.30 -0.37 -3.72
CA GLY A 91 -0.23 0.33 -3.06
C GLY A 91 -0.79 1.30 -2.03
N TYR A 92 -0.20 1.36 -0.84
CA TYR A 92 -0.49 2.41 0.11
C TYR A 92 0.71 2.72 1.01
N ILE A 93 0.73 3.93 1.53
CA ILE A 93 1.67 4.40 2.54
C ILE A 93 0.89 5.14 3.63
N ILE A 94 1.19 4.85 4.89
CA ILE A 94 0.63 5.53 6.05
C ILE A 94 1.75 6.29 6.73
N THR A 95 1.51 7.57 6.99
CA THR A 95 2.43 8.43 7.75
C THR A 95 1.81 8.82 9.08
N LEU A 96 2.64 9.05 10.09
CA LEU A 96 2.27 9.64 11.38
C LEU A 96 3.07 10.93 11.55
N GLY A 97 2.37 12.05 11.71
CA GLY A 97 3.02 13.36 11.79
C GLY A 97 3.95 13.63 10.59
N GLY A 98 3.56 13.22 9.38
CA GLY A 98 4.35 13.36 8.16
C GLY A 98 5.46 12.32 7.98
N CYS A 99 5.72 11.45 8.97
CA CYS A 99 6.75 10.42 8.89
C CYS A 99 6.17 9.09 8.39
N PRO A 100 6.72 8.46 7.34
CA PRO A 100 6.28 7.14 6.91
C PRO A 100 6.50 6.10 8.00
N ILE A 101 5.42 5.40 8.39
CA ILE A 101 5.48 4.34 9.41
C ILE A 101 5.09 2.97 8.89
N LEU A 102 4.29 2.93 7.82
CA LEU A 102 3.85 1.69 7.20
C LEU A 102 3.58 1.89 5.72
N TRP A 103 3.99 0.92 4.91
CA TRP A 103 3.72 0.89 3.47
C TRP A 103 3.56 -0.52 2.96
N LYS A 104 2.84 -0.68 1.89
CA LYS A 104 2.60 -1.99 1.27
C LYS A 104 2.41 -1.87 -0.23
N SER A 105 2.92 -2.85 -0.96
CA SER A 105 2.63 -3.04 -2.37
C SER A 105 2.40 -4.53 -2.64
N HIS A 106 1.17 -4.91 -3.01
CA HIS A 106 0.81 -6.32 -3.22
C HIS A 106 -0.25 -6.46 -4.31
N LEU A 107 -0.31 -7.64 -4.92
CA LEU A 107 -1.41 -7.98 -5.83
C LEU A 107 -2.70 -8.17 -5.06
N GLN A 108 -3.79 -7.73 -5.66
CA GLN A 108 -5.14 -8.03 -5.18
C GLN A 108 -5.43 -9.52 -5.28
N SER A 109 -6.27 -10.04 -4.40
CA SER A 109 -6.67 -11.45 -4.41
C SER A 109 -7.52 -11.81 -5.63
N GLU A 110 -8.31 -10.85 -6.09
CA GLU A 110 -9.26 -11.00 -7.20
C GLU A 110 -8.85 -10.14 -8.41
N ILE A 111 -9.46 -10.42 -9.54
CA ILE A 111 -9.33 -9.61 -10.75
C ILE A 111 -10.43 -8.55 -10.70
N SER A 112 -10.04 -7.30 -10.75
CA SER A 112 -10.98 -6.17 -10.86
C SER A 112 -11.41 -5.99 -12.31
N LEU A 113 -12.68 -5.65 -12.53
CA LEU A 113 -13.25 -5.45 -13.86
C LEU A 113 -13.15 -3.98 -14.34
N SER A 114 -12.75 -3.09 -13.44
CA SER A 114 -12.58 -1.66 -13.76
C SER A 114 -11.51 -1.03 -12.87
N THR A 115 -11.00 0.12 -13.29
CA THR A 115 -10.09 0.94 -12.47
C THR A 115 -10.75 1.34 -11.16
N LEU A 116 -12.03 1.75 -11.19
CA LEU A 116 -12.79 2.10 -10.00
C LEU A 116 -12.83 0.95 -8.98
N GLU A 117 -13.08 -0.28 -9.44
CA GLU A 117 -13.10 -1.45 -8.56
C GLU A 117 -11.73 -1.74 -7.96
N ALA A 118 -10.67 -1.61 -8.76
CA ALA A 118 -9.30 -1.77 -8.29
C ALA A 118 -8.95 -0.75 -7.19
N GLU A 119 -9.28 0.53 -7.41
CA GLU A 119 -9.04 1.61 -6.45
C GLU A 119 -9.88 1.43 -5.17
N TYR A 120 -11.16 1.10 -5.30
CA TYR A 120 -12.02 0.83 -4.14
C TYR A 120 -11.51 -0.36 -3.31
N SER A 121 -11.02 -1.42 -3.96
CA SER A 121 -10.40 -2.57 -3.29
C SER A 121 -9.10 -2.18 -2.58
N ALA A 122 -8.29 -1.28 -3.19
CA ALA A 122 -7.10 -0.75 -2.57
C ALA A 122 -7.44 0.10 -1.33
N LEU A 123 -8.43 0.98 -1.44
CA LEU A 123 -8.93 1.79 -0.34
C LEU A 123 -9.40 0.91 0.82
N SER A 124 -10.21 -0.11 0.55
CA SER A 124 -10.66 -1.08 1.57
C SER A 124 -9.48 -1.78 2.27
N SER A 125 -8.46 -2.19 1.50
CA SER A 125 -7.26 -2.82 2.05
C SER A 125 -6.46 -1.87 2.95
N ALA A 126 -6.32 -0.60 2.56
CA ALA A 126 -5.65 0.43 3.35
C ALA A 126 -6.39 0.73 4.64
N MET A 127 -7.73 0.83 4.59
CA MET A 127 -8.58 1.10 5.77
C MET A 127 -8.49 -0.01 6.81
N ARG A 128 -8.39 -1.27 6.39
CA ARG A 128 -8.17 -2.42 7.32
C ARG A 128 -6.87 -2.31 8.12
N THR A 129 -5.91 -1.52 7.64
CA THR A 129 -4.66 -1.24 8.36
C THR A 129 -4.73 0.07 9.13
N LEU A 130 -5.30 1.11 8.54
CA LEU A 130 -5.36 2.45 9.12
C LEU A 130 -6.23 2.51 10.37
N LEU A 131 -7.42 1.88 10.35
CA LEU A 131 -8.36 1.97 11.48
C LEU A 131 -7.83 1.28 12.75
N PRO A 132 -7.29 0.05 12.72
CA PRO A 132 -6.65 -0.54 13.88
C PRO A 132 -5.45 0.27 14.38
N LEU A 133 -4.65 0.83 13.47
CA LEU A 133 -3.51 1.68 13.84
C LEU A 133 -3.96 2.93 14.60
N ARG A 134 -5.06 3.58 14.16
CA ARG A 134 -5.67 4.69 14.88
C ARG A 134 -6.16 4.27 16.26
N ALA A 135 -6.86 3.14 16.36
CA ALA A 135 -7.34 2.63 17.65
C ALA A 135 -6.18 2.37 18.62
N MET A 136 -5.12 1.71 18.15
CA MET A 136 -3.90 1.47 18.94
C MET A 136 -3.25 2.78 19.41
N LEU A 137 -3.20 3.81 18.55
CA LEU A 137 -2.63 5.10 18.92
C LEU A 137 -3.44 5.79 20.03
N LEU A 138 -4.78 5.72 19.98
CA LEU A 138 -5.65 6.25 21.01
C LEU A 138 -5.47 5.49 22.34
N GLU A 139 -5.40 4.17 22.31
CA GLU A 139 -5.13 3.34 23.48
C GLU A 139 -3.75 3.63 24.11
N LEU A 140 -2.74 3.91 23.29
CA LEU A 140 -1.41 4.32 23.80
C LEU A 140 -1.44 5.67 24.50
N ILE A 141 -2.19 6.66 23.96
CA ILE A 141 -2.33 7.97 24.58
C ILE A 141 -3.00 7.84 25.95
N ASP A 142 -4.09 7.08 26.03
CA ASP A 142 -4.82 6.83 27.27
C ASP A 142 -3.95 6.04 28.28
N GLY A 143 -3.38 4.92 27.86
CA GLY A 143 -2.56 4.04 28.71
C GLY A 143 -1.29 4.69 29.26
N LEU A 144 -0.72 5.66 28.51
CA LEU A 144 0.44 6.44 28.94
C LEU A 144 0.05 7.71 29.71
N GLN A 145 -1.24 7.95 29.91
CA GLN A 145 -1.78 9.15 30.56
C GLN A 145 -1.24 10.46 29.95
N LEU A 146 -1.14 10.47 28.62
CA LEU A 146 -0.70 11.66 27.89
C LEU A 146 -1.79 12.73 27.93
N PRO A 147 -1.42 14.02 27.75
CA PRO A 147 -2.40 15.11 27.80
C PRO A 147 -3.54 14.93 26.78
N ASP A 148 -4.78 15.19 27.20
CA ASP A 148 -5.99 15.12 26.34
C ASP A 148 -5.89 15.96 25.07
N THR A 149 -5.06 16.99 25.08
CA THR A 149 -4.75 17.81 23.91
C THR A 149 -4.19 16.99 22.75
N LEU A 150 -3.49 15.89 23.02
CA LEU A 150 -2.95 15.01 21.98
C LEU A 150 -4.04 14.15 21.32
N THR A 151 -5.06 13.73 22.07
CA THR A 151 -6.19 12.96 21.53
C THR A 151 -6.91 13.70 20.42
N SER A 152 -7.08 15.03 20.56
CA SER A 152 -7.70 15.89 19.53
C SER A 152 -6.85 16.01 18.26
N THR A 153 -5.56 15.68 18.31
CA THR A 153 -4.65 15.73 17.14
C THR A 153 -4.64 14.42 16.36
N VAL A 154 -5.21 13.32 16.89
CA VAL A 154 -5.31 12.04 16.19
C VAL A 154 -6.37 12.10 15.10
N LYS A 155 -6.01 12.66 13.98
CA LYS A 155 -6.84 12.77 12.77
C LYS A 155 -6.40 11.69 11.78
N CYS A 156 -7.37 11.11 11.04
CA CYS A 156 -7.08 10.28 9.89
C CYS A 156 -7.52 10.98 8.63
N ARG A 157 -6.61 11.09 7.66
CA ARG A 157 -6.91 11.59 6.32
C ARG A 157 -6.53 10.51 5.32
N VAL A 158 -7.38 10.32 4.33
CA VAL A 158 -7.14 9.36 3.26
C VAL A 158 -7.10 10.12 1.94
N PHE A 159 -6.05 9.89 1.17
CA PHE A 159 -5.82 10.50 -0.13
C PHE A 159 -5.92 9.42 -1.20
N GLU A 160 -6.93 9.55 -2.04
CA GLU A 160 -7.25 8.68 -3.17
C GLU A 160 -7.46 9.59 -4.38
N ASP A 161 -6.85 9.28 -5.52
CA ASP A 161 -6.93 10.12 -6.71
C ASP A 161 -8.13 9.80 -7.60
N ASN A 162 -8.82 8.67 -7.37
CA ASN A 162 -10.01 8.28 -8.12
C ASN A 162 -11.28 8.82 -7.46
N ASN A 163 -11.83 9.88 -8.04
CA ASN A 163 -13.09 10.49 -7.57
C ASN A 163 -14.25 9.50 -7.51
N GLY A 164 -14.31 8.51 -8.42
CA GLY A 164 -15.34 7.47 -8.41
C GLY A 164 -15.24 6.58 -7.17
N ALA A 165 -14.02 6.18 -6.79
CA ALA A 165 -13.78 5.39 -5.58
C ALA A 165 -14.11 6.18 -4.31
N LEU A 166 -13.75 7.48 -4.26
CA LEU A 166 -14.11 8.36 -3.14
C LEU A 166 -15.63 8.53 -3.00
N LEU A 167 -16.34 8.78 -4.12
CA LEU A 167 -17.80 8.90 -4.12
C LEU A 167 -18.47 7.60 -3.68
N LEU A 168 -17.92 6.44 -4.07
CA LEU A 168 -18.44 5.15 -3.66
C LEU A 168 -18.22 4.90 -2.16
N ALA A 169 -17.09 5.31 -1.63
CA ALA A 169 -16.76 5.17 -0.22
C ALA A 169 -17.57 6.10 0.69
N THR A 170 -17.93 7.30 0.20
CA THR A 170 -18.65 8.32 0.98
C THR A 170 -20.16 8.23 0.83
N ASN A 171 -20.67 7.74 -0.32
CA ASN A 171 -22.09 7.60 -0.59
C ASN A 171 -22.66 6.32 0.01
N GLN A 172 -23.65 6.46 0.89
CA GLN A 172 -24.39 5.33 1.47
C GLN A 172 -25.42 4.70 0.50
N ARG A 173 -25.58 5.21 -0.72
CA ARG A 173 -26.57 4.71 -1.67
C ARG A 173 -26.00 3.57 -2.51
N ILE A 174 -26.55 2.38 -2.28
CA ILE A 174 -26.31 1.19 -3.10
C ILE A 174 -27.03 1.36 -4.43
N THR A 175 -26.29 1.33 -5.53
CA THR A 175 -26.84 1.30 -6.90
C THR A 175 -26.73 -0.12 -7.46
N ASN A 176 -27.51 -0.43 -8.50
CA ASN A 176 -27.42 -1.73 -9.18
C ASN A 176 -26.02 -2.00 -9.77
N ARG A 177 -25.21 -0.95 -10.02
CA ARG A 177 -23.85 -1.07 -10.50
C ARG A 177 -22.83 -1.27 -9.38
N THR A 178 -23.13 -0.79 -8.16
CA THR A 178 -22.18 -0.77 -7.04
C THR A 178 -22.44 -1.83 -5.98
N LYS A 179 -23.61 -2.50 -6.05
CA LYS A 179 -23.99 -3.52 -5.04
C LYS A 179 -22.96 -4.66 -4.90
N TYR A 180 -22.27 -5.02 -5.95
CA TYR A 180 -21.24 -6.08 -5.94
C TYR A 180 -19.93 -5.66 -5.29
N PHE A 181 -19.66 -4.36 -5.21
CA PHE A 181 -18.42 -3.81 -4.62
C PHE A 181 -18.54 -3.60 -3.11
N GLN A 182 -19.75 -3.42 -2.60
CA GLN A 182 -19.97 -3.09 -1.19
C GLN A 182 -19.93 -4.28 -0.24
N VAL A 183 -19.86 -5.49 -0.78
CA VAL A 183 -19.72 -6.73 0.01
C VAL A 183 -18.25 -7.06 0.31
N LYS A 184 -17.32 -6.30 -0.25
CA LYS A 184 -15.87 -6.43 0.01
C LYS A 184 -15.45 -5.50 1.14
#